data_2b7c4eb14833bc925a07434c99d0e423
#
_entry.id   2b7c4eb14833bc925a07434c99d0e423
#
_cell.length_a   1.000
_cell.length_b   1.000
_cell.length_c   1.000
_cell.angle_alpha   90.00
_cell.angle_beta   90.00
_cell.angle_gamma   90.00
#
_symmetry.space_group_name_H-M   'P 1'
#
loop_
_entity.id
_entity.type
_entity.pdbx_description
1 polymer ?
#
loop_
_entity_poly.entity_id
_entity_poly.type
_entity_poly.pdbx_seq_one_letter_code
_entity_poly.pdbx_strand_id
1 'polypeptide(L)'
;MAKENKKKRKRRRILLSLLMILFCGVILSTSTYAWFTANKTVTINDITVNVAAMNGLQISVDAINWKPTITTADIRGAQATYPTAVNQLPSELSSLSPVSSVGDIDTSTGFMQMYAGEIQTGTGGGNILTATRSTETHGENGNFIAFDVFIQTTALTQVYLTSNSRVTASGASSGIENAARIAFVNEGNAATGTAPTTIQQLKSTGTPAPFIWEVNNDVHTAAAVQNANSVYHQTTQQTDADPLEYYGVKADIGAGLDIPLDSQDGTYFEKVTPSASTGVDGIPTTAYQSLMQLQPGITKVRIYMWVEGQDVDCENNASGGSLTFSLQISSNTSADGA
;
A
#
# COMPACT_ATOMS: atom_id res chain seq x y z
N MET A 1 50.15 -47.09 2.04
CA MET A 1 48.77 -47.12 1.52
C MET A 1 47.69 -46.63 2.49
N ALA A 2 47.61 -47.03 3.77
CA ALA A 2 46.56 -46.60 4.70
C ALA A 2 46.51 -45.09 5.05
N LYS A 3 47.68 -44.41 5.18
CA LYS A 3 47.79 -42.97 5.47
C LYS A 3 47.30 -42.10 4.29
N GLU A 4 47.53 -42.50 3.07
CA GLU A 4 47.15 -41.77 1.86
C GLU A 4 45.64 -41.83 1.61
N ASN A 5 45.04 -42.96 1.87
CA ASN A 5 43.60 -43.12 1.79
C ASN A 5 42.84 -42.31 2.86
N LYS A 6 43.40 -42.13 4.07
CA LYS A 6 42.83 -41.24 5.10
C LYS A 6 42.89 -39.76 4.68
N LYS A 7 43.99 -39.35 4.03
CA LYS A 7 44.20 -37.96 3.57
C LYS A 7 43.24 -37.63 2.39
N LYS A 8 43.03 -38.56 1.45
CA LYS A 8 42.06 -38.43 0.36
C LYS A 8 40.62 -38.38 0.87
N ARG A 9 40.24 -39.21 1.86
CA ARG A 9 38.90 -39.17 2.49
C ARG A 9 38.65 -37.85 3.24
N LYS A 10 39.65 -37.29 3.94
CA LYS A 10 39.55 -36.02 4.67
C LYS A 10 39.37 -34.85 3.69
N ARG A 11 40.14 -34.81 2.59
CA ARG A 11 39.98 -33.78 1.53
C ARG A 11 38.61 -33.85 0.86
N ARG A 12 38.09 -35.05 0.58
CA ARG A 12 36.79 -35.23 -0.02
C ARG A 12 35.65 -34.77 0.89
N ARG A 13 35.73 -34.97 2.21
CA ARG A 13 34.77 -34.47 3.20
C ARG A 13 34.82 -32.96 3.31
N ILE A 14 36.00 -32.34 3.30
CA ILE A 14 36.13 -30.89 3.32
C ILE A 14 35.58 -30.27 2.04
N LEU A 15 35.84 -30.88 0.88
CA LEU A 15 35.32 -30.41 -0.39
C LEU A 15 33.79 -30.48 -0.44
N LEU A 16 33.21 -31.57 0.05
CA LEU A 16 31.76 -31.75 0.16
C LEU A 16 31.12 -30.74 1.13
N SER A 17 31.77 -30.46 2.28
CA SER A 17 31.29 -29.43 3.21
C SER A 17 31.36 -28.02 2.62
N LEU A 18 32.42 -27.71 1.88
CA LEU A 18 32.58 -26.43 1.18
C LEU A 18 31.52 -26.28 0.07
N LEU A 19 31.23 -27.35 -0.69
CA LEU A 19 30.21 -27.39 -1.72
C LEU A 19 28.80 -27.23 -1.11
N MET A 20 28.54 -27.84 0.05
CA MET A 20 27.29 -27.70 0.78
C MET A 20 27.10 -26.28 1.33
N ILE A 21 28.16 -25.66 1.87
CA ILE A 21 28.13 -24.28 2.33
C ILE A 21 27.89 -23.32 1.16
N LEU A 22 28.54 -23.57 0.01
CA LEU A 22 28.31 -22.79 -1.21
C LEU A 22 26.87 -22.95 -1.71
N PHE A 23 26.34 -24.16 -1.69
CA PHE A 23 24.97 -24.46 -2.10
C PHE A 23 23.95 -23.83 -1.13
N CYS A 24 24.16 -23.91 0.19
CA CYS A 24 23.35 -23.22 1.18
C CYS A 24 23.46 -21.69 1.03
N GLY A 25 24.63 -21.13 0.73
CA GLY A 25 24.81 -19.72 0.45
C GLY A 25 24.03 -19.25 -0.77
N VAL A 26 24.02 -20.04 -1.85
CA VAL A 26 23.22 -19.75 -3.06
C VAL A 26 21.72 -19.84 -2.78
N ILE A 27 21.28 -20.83 -2.01
CA ILE A 27 19.84 -20.96 -1.66
C ILE A 27 19.40 -19.83 -0.72
N LEU A 28 20.24 -19.41 0.22
CA LEU A 28 19.95 -18.29 1.11
C LEU A 28 19.97 -16.93 0.39
N SER A 29 20.72 -16.78 -0.70
CA SER A 29 20.77 -15.55 -1.49
C SER A 29 19.64 -15.39 -2.50
N THR A 30 18.77 -16.40 -2.67
CA THR A 30 17.70 -16.37 -3.69
C THR A 30 16.31 -16.12 -3.14
N SER A 31 16.14 -15.88 -1.82
CA SER A 31 14.82 -16.00 -1.20
C SER A 31 14.13 -14.71 -0.77
N THR A 32 14.76 -13.54 -0.84
CA THR A 32 14.13 -12.33 -0.30
C THR A 32 14.35 -11.13 -1.19
N TYR A 33 13.31 -10.73 -1.91
CA TYR A 33 13.29 -9.49 -2.67
C TYR A 33 11.96 -8.76 -2.39
N ALA A 34 12.02 -7.47 -2.13
CA ALA A 34 10.87 -6.61 -2.29
C ALA A 34 10.37 -6.75 -3.73
N TRP A 35 9.11 -6.61 -3.97
CA TRP A 35 8.40 -7.03 -5.18
C TRP A 35 8.42 -8.56 -5.37
N PHE A 36 7.25 -9.12 -5.53
CA PHE A 36 7.11 -10.57 -5.72
C PHE A 36 7.76 -11.02 -7.03
N THR A 37 8.67 -11.99 -6.98
CA THR A 37 9.27 -12.57 -8.18
C THR A 37 8.52 -13.82 -8.68
N ALA A 38 7.84 -14.55 -7.78
CA ALA A 38 7.24 -15.85 -8.10
C ALA A 38 5.72 -15.79 -8.30
N ASN A 39 4.95 -15.30 -7.33
CA ASN A 39 3.48 -15.14 -7.42
C ASN A 39 3.15 -13.69 -7.07
N LYS A 40 2.76 -12.90 -8.05
CA LYS A 40 2.63 -11.44 -7.92
C LYS A 40 1.27 -10.99 -7.38
N THR A 41 0.63 -11.76 -6.50
CA THR A 41 -0.77 -11.48 -6.18
C THR A 41 -1.12 -11.53 -4.71
N VAL A 42 -1.90 -10.54 -4.27
CA VAL A 42 -2.52 -10.45 -2.95
C VAL A 42 -4.03 -10.43 -3.11
N THR A 43 -4.74 -11.19 -2.30
CA THR A 43 -6.20 -11.24 -2.32
C THR A 43 -6.80 -10.23 -1.36
N ILE A 44 -7.85 -9.54 -1.75
CA ILE A 44 -8.63 -8.68 -0.86
C ILE A 44 -9.96 -9.35 -0.55
N ASN A 45 -10.23 -9.59 0.73
CA ASN A 45 -11.46 -10.26 1.13
C ASN A 45 -12.61 -9.29 1.32
N ASP A 46 -12.39 -8.15 1.94
CA ASP A 46 -13.43 -7.16 2.19
C ASP A 46 -12.86 -5.75 2.33
N ILE A 47 -13.71 -4.77 1.98
CA ILE A 47 -13.46 -3.36 2.15
C ILE A 47 -14.67 -2.75 2.82
N THR A 48 -14.47 -2.13 3.98
CA THR A 48 -15.51 -1.35 4.67
C THR A 48 -15.02 0.06 4.97
N VAL A 49 -15.88 1.04 4.70
CA VAL A 49 -15.66 2.43 5.11
C VAL A 49 -16.85 2.88 5.93
N ASN A 50 -16.62 3.17 7.18
CA ASN A 50 -17.64 3.62 8.13
C ASN A 50 -17.43 5.08 8.52
N VAL A 51 -18.52 5.80 8.78
CA VAL A 51 -18.46 7.10 9.44
C VAL A 51 -19.14 6.94 10.79
N ALA A 52 -18.44 7.31 11.85
CA ALA A 52 -19.07 7.46 13.14
C ALA A 52 -19.98 8.70 13.08
N ALA A 53 -21.29 8.47 13.20
CA ALA A 53 -22.36 9.45 12.93
C ALA A 53 -22.51 10.49 14.07
N MET A 54 -21.41 11.09 14.54
CA MET A 54 -21.49 12.26 15.40
C MET A 54 -21.41 13.52 14.54
N ASN A 55 -22.25 14.51 14.84
CA ASN A 55 -22.33 15.80 14.15
C ASN A 55 -22.82 15.79 12.69
N GLY A 56 -23.62 14.81 12.30
CA GLY A 56 -24.28 14.82 10.98
C GLY A 56 -23.37 14.50 9.80
N LEU A 57 -22.21 13.87 10.03
CA LEU A 57 -21.41 13.33 8.94
C LEU A 57 -22.18 12.23 8.23
N GLN A 58 -22.24 12.31 6.92
CA GLN A 58 -22.80 11.30 6.04
C GLN A 58 -21.83 11.01 4.91
N ILE A 59 -21.82 9.76 4.44
CA ILE A 59 -20.99 9.35 3.30
C ILE A 59 -21.84 8.81 2.17
N SER A 60 -21.31 8.91 0.97
CA SER A 60 -21.93 8.41 -0.24
C SER A 60 -20.86 7.94 -1.22
N VAL A 61 -21.19 7.01 -2.11
CA VAL A 61 -20.34 6.60 -3.25
C VAL A 61 -20.73 7.31 -4.55
N ASP A 62 -21.80 8.09 -4.54
CA ASP A 62 -22.38 8.70 -5.75
C ASP A 62 -22.84 10.16 -5.56
N ALA A 63 -22.66 10.74 -4.37
CA ALA A 63 -23.18 12.05 -3.96
C ALA A 63 -24.72 12.17 -4.01
N ILE A 64 -25.44 11.07 -4.07
CA ILE A 64 -26.91 11.00 -4.14
C ILE A 64 -27.48 10.20 -2.97
N ASN A 65 -26.93 9.01 -2.75
CA ASN A 65 -27.38 8.07 -1.74
C ASN A 65 -26.46 8.12 -0.51
N TRP A 66 -26.97 8.68 0.59
CA TRP A 66 -26.21 8.93 1.80
C TRP A 66 -26.41 7.83 2.85
N LYS A 67 -25.33 7.35 3.44
CA LYS A 67 -25.31 6.23 4.38
C LYS A 67 -24.31 6.47 5.50
N PRO A 68 -24.39 5.76 6.64
CA PRO A 68 -23.32 5.76 7.66
C PRO A 68 -22.18 4.79 7.30
N THR A 69 -22.40 3.81 6.42
CA THR A 69 -21.44 2.77 6.05
C THR A 69 -21.46 2.52 4.56
N ILE A 70 -20.30 2.42 3.96
CA ILE A 70 -20.07 2.00 2.57
C ILE A 70 -19.41 0.63 2.58
N THR A 71 -19.89 -0.27 1.74
CA THR A 71 -19.37 -1.62 1.54
C THR A 71 -18.81 -1.78 0.12
N THR A 72 -18.09 -2.87 -0.11
CA THR A 72 -17.63 -3.25 -1.47
C THR A 72 -18.77 -3.27 -2.48
N ALA A 73 -19.94 -3.75 -2.08
CA ALA A 73 -21.15 -3.78 -2.96
C ALA A 73 -21.62 -2.38 -3.33
N ASP A 74 -21.57 -1.42 -2.41
CA ASP A 74 -21.93 -0.02 -2.69
C ASP A 74 -20.95 0.60 -3.69
N ILE A 75 -19.66 0.36 -3.52
CA ILE A 75 -18.61 0.90 -4.41
C ILE A 75 -18.80 0.33 -5.83
N ARG A 76 -19.03 -0.99 -5.96
CA ARG A 76 -19.33 -1.63 -7.24
C ARG A 76 -20.61 -1.13 -7.89
N GLY A 77 -21.63 -0.89 -7.08
CA GLY A 77 -22.93 -0.37 -7.54
C GLY A 77 -22.94 1.10 -7.89
N ALA A 78 -21.92 1.88 -7.54
CA ALA A 78 -21.88 3.33 -7.70
C ALA A 78 -22.09 3.79 -9.15
N GLN A 79 -21.62 3.02 -10.13
CA GLN A 79 -21.73 3.37 -11.54
C GLN A 79 -23.16 3.52 -12.05
N ALA A 80 -24.13 2.90 -11.40
CA ALA A 80 -25.54 3.03 -11.78
C ALA A 80 -26.05 4.49 -11.67
N THR A 81 -25.53 5.24 -10.69
CA THR A 81 -25.90 6.63 -10.40
C THR A 81 -24.75 7.61 -10.61
N TYR A 82 -23.55 7.08 -10.80
CA TYR A 82 -22.33 7.83 -11.10
C TYR A 82 -21.61 7.17 -12.31
N PRO A 83 -22.15 7.34 -13.54
CA PRO A 83 -21.66 6.59 -14.72
C PRO A 83 -20.22 6.94 -15.13
N THR A 84 -19.70 8.09 -14.71
CA THR A 84 -18.33 8.52 -14.97
C THR A 84 -17.34 8.09 -13.89
N ALA A 85 -17.78 7.33 -12.87
CA ALA A 85 -16.90 6.82 -11.84
C ALA A 85 -15.82 5.89 -12.44
N VAL A 86 -14.58 6.13 -12.08
CA VAL A 86 -13.44 5.26 -12.43
C VAL A 86 -13.03 4.47 -11.18
N ASN A 87 -14.02 3.78 -10.58
CA ASN A 87 -13.75 2.93 -9.44
C ASN A 87 -13.12 1.62 -9.90
N GLN A 88 -11.97 1.30 -9.32
CA GLN A 88 -11.17 0.12 -9.60
C GLN A 88 -11.17 -0.78 -8.37
N LEU A 89 -11.73 -1.97 -8.51
CA LEU A 89 -11.84 -2.95 -7.42
C LEU A 89 -11.45 -4.34 -7.95
N PRO A 90 -10.79 -5.18 -7.15
CA PRO A 90 -10.57 -6.56 -7.55
C PRO A 90 -11.92 -7.31 -7.66
N SER A 91 -12.03 -8.21 -8.65
CA SER A 91 -13.19 -9.10 -8.80
C SER A 91 -13.08 -10.28 -7.84
N GLU A 92 -14.18 -10.62 -7.15
CA GLU A 92 -14.27 -11.82 -6.33
C GLU A 92 -12.97 -12.17 -5.59
N LEU A 93 -12.42 -11.22 -4.84
CA LEU A 93 -11.17 -11.43 -4.10
C LEU A 93 -9.94 -11.68 -5.01
N SER A 94 -10.01 -11.22 -6.27
CA SER A 94 -8.89 -11.37 -7.19
C SER A 94 -7.67 -10.55 -6.76
N SER A 95 -6.58 -10.88 -7.32
CA SER A 95 -5.26 -10.53 -6.89
C SER A 95 -4.84 -9.11 -7.24
N LEU A 96 -4.39 -8.36 -6.26
CA LEU A 96 -3.58 -7.16 -6.47
C LEU A 96 -2.14 -7.56 -6.75
N SER A 97 -1.48 -6.82 -7.64
CA SER A 97 -0.03 -6.84 -7.75
C SER A 97 0.54 -5.65 -6.99
N PRO A 98 1.73 -5.76 -6.38
CA PRO A 98 2.35 -4.62 -5.74
C PRO A 98 2.55 -3.46 -6.72
N VAL A 99 2.36 -2.26 -6.21
CA VAL A 99 2.68 -1.00 -6.91
C VAL A 99 3.42 -0.09 -5.96
N SER A 100 4.02 0.96 -6.46
CA SER A 100 4.69 1.97 -5.64
C SER A 100 4.19 3.37 -5.98
N SER A 101 4.16 4.25 -5.00
CA SER A 101 3.78 5.65 -5.19
C SER A 101 4.46 6.56 -4.19
N VAL A 102 4.86 7.73 -4.66
CA VAL A 102 5.30 8.84 -3.79
C VAL A 102 4.17 9.79 -3.41
N GLY A 103 2.97 9.55 -3.91
CA GLY A 103 1.80 10.40 -3.64
C GLY A 103 1.60 11.54 -4.63
N ASP A 104 2.35 11.62 -5.70
CA ASP A 104 2.18 12.65 -6.74
C ASP A 104 0.82 12.53 -7.43
N ILE A 105 0.19 13.67 -7.68
CA ILE A 105 -1.08 13.78 -8.39
C ILE A 105 -0.86 14.19 -9.84
N ASP A 106 -1.43 13.44 -10.77
CA ASP A 106 -1.61 13.89 -12.14
C ASP A 106 -2.75 14.93 -12.18
N THR A 107 -2.39 16.19 -12.25
CA THR A 107 -3.36 17.30 -12.23
C THR A 107 -4.33 17.31 -13.43
N SER A 108 -4.01 16.59 -14.50
CA SER A 108 -4.91 16.45 -15.66
C SER A 108 -6.10 15.53 -15.35
N THR A 109 -5.87 14.48 -14.57
CA THR A 109 -6.90 13.49 -14.15
C THR A 109 -7.40 13.71 -12.73
N GLY A 110 -6.58 14.27 -11.84
CA GLY A 110 -6.77 14.32 -10.39
C GLY A 110 -6.30 13.03 -9.68
N PHE A 111 -5.82 12.05 -10.41
CA PHE A 111 -5.46 10.73 -9.89
C PHE A 111 -4.03 10.67 -9.36
N MET A 112 -3.82 9.88 -8.33
CA MET A 112 -2.50 9.61 -7.77
C MET A 112 -1.69 8.74 -8.74
N GLN A 113 -0.41 9.07 -8.92
CA GLN A 113 0.47 8.33 -9.81
C GLN A 113 0.96 7.06 -9.11
N MET A 114 0.66 5.92 -9.70
CA MET A 114 1.03 4.59 -9.21
C MET A 114 1.91 3.91 -10.26
N TYR A 115 2.92 3.17 -9.82
CA TYR A 115 3.84 2.46 -10.71
C TYR A 115 3.86 0.98 -10.39
N ALA A 116 3.59 0.15 -11.39
CA ALA A 116 3.73 -1.30 -11.30
C ALA A 116 5.16 -1.68 -11.65
N GLY A 117 5.83 -2.43 -10.78
CA GLY A 117 7.22 -2.80 -10.95
C GLY A 117 7.43 -4.28 -11.20
N GLU A 118 8.57 -4.61 -11.80
CA GLU A 118 9.05 -5.96 -11.98
C GLU A 118 10.53 -6.04 -11.67
N ILE A 119 10.93 -7.10 -10.93
CA ILE A 119 12.33 -7.40 -10.70
C ILE A 119 12.88 -8.18 -11.88
N GLN A 120 14.05 -7.78 -12.35
CA GLN A 120 14.81 -8.44 -13.39
C GLN A 120 16.25 -8.66 -12.94
N THR A 121 16.99 -9.49 -13.68
CA THR A 121 18.42 -9.62 -13.46
C THR A 121 19.13 -8.60 -14.34
N GLY A 122 19.91 -7.72 -13.72
CA GLY A 122 20.74 -6.74 -14.42
C GLY A 122 21.92 -7.34 -15.15
N THR A 123 22.58 -6.57 -15.99
CA THR A 123 23.74 -6.99 -16.78
C THR A 123 24.93 -7.39 -15.88
N GLY A 124 25.03 -6.84 -14.66
CA GLY A 124 26.01 -7.19 -13.62
C GLY A 124 25.61 -8.39 -12.75
N GLY A 125 24.46 -9.01 -12.97
CA GLY A 125 23.96 -10.16 -12.19
C GLY A 125 23.24 -9.78 -10.89
N GLY A 126 23.06 -8.48 -10.58
CA GLY A 126 22.25 -7.99 -9.47
C GLY A 126 20.77 -7.88 -9.83
N ASN A 127 19.94 -7.62 -8.83
CA ASN A 127 18.51 -7.35 -9.06
C ASN A 127 18.30 -5.89 -9.41
N ILE A 128 17.56 -5.68 -10.48
CA ILE A 128 17.16 -4.36 -10.97
C ILE A 128 15.64 -4.26 -11.01
N LEU A 129 15.15 -3.05 -10.88
CA LEU A 129 13.74 -2.72 -11.00
C LEU A 129 13.45 -2.13 -12.38
N THR A 130 12.42 -2.65 -13.03
CA THR A 130 11.71 -1.94 -14.09
C THR A 130 10.36 -1.51 -13.55
N ALA A 131 9.88 -0.34 -13.94
CA ALA A 131 8.60 0.16 -13.46
C ALA A 131 7.86 0.90 -14.57
N THR A 132 6.55 0.72 -14.61
CA THR A 132 5.69 1.40 -15.59
C THR A 132 4.49 1.98 -14.86
N ARG A 133 4.09 3.19 -15.24
CA ARG A 133 2.92 3.83 -14.68
C ARG A 133 1.68 2.97 -14.87
N SER A 134 1.03 2.62 -13.76
CA SER A 134 -0.23 1.90 -13.73
C SER A 134 -1.37 2.90 -13.81
N THR A 135 -2.20 2.81 -14.85
CA THR A 135 -3.36 3.69 -15.01
C THR A 135 -4.58 3.11 -14.31
N GLU A 136 -5.40 3.98 -13.77
CA GLU A 136 -6.68 3.58 -13.21
C GLU A 136 -7.63 3.08 -14.30
N THR A 137 -8.29 1.97 -14.02
CA THR A 137 -9.26 1.36 -14.92
C THR A 137 -10.61 1.28 -14.23
N HIS A 138 -11.68 1.32 -15.03
CA HIS A 138 -13.01 1.08 -14.51
C HIS A 138 -13.24 -0.41 -14.27
N GLY A 139 -13.95 -0.73 -13.17
CA GLY A 139 -14.35 -2.09 -12.86
C GLY A 139 -13.33 -2.84 -12.00
N GLU A 140 -13.14 -4.11 -12.32
CA GLU A 140 -12.46 -5.07 -11.45
C GLU A 140 -11.01 -5.35 -11.85
N ASN A 141 -10.45 -4.50 -12.66
CA ASN A 141 -9.07 -4.60 -13.13
C ASN A 141 -8.15 -3.65 -12.34
N GLY A 142 -6.85 -3.79 -12.57
CA GLY A 142 -5.81 -2.94 -12.03
C GLY A 142 -5.02 -3.60 -10.89
N ASN A 143 -3.94 -2.91 -10.48
CA ASN A 143 -2.97 -3.43 -9.53
C ASN A 143 -3.21 -2.90 -8.10
N PHE A 144 -4.14 -1.97 -7.93
CA PHE A 144 -4.48 -1.34 -6.66
C PHE A 144 -5.99 -1.08 -6.62
N ILE A 145 -6.50 -0.69 -5.46
CA ILE A 145 -7.89 -0.31 -5.26
C ILE A 145 -7.97 1.22 -5.31
N ALA A 146 -8.95 1.76 -6.04
CA ALA A 146 -9.25 3.18 -6.05
C ALA A 146 -10.75 3.42 -6.19
N PHE A 147 -11.32 4.28 -5.35
CA PHE A 147 -12.75 4.64 -5.42
C PHE A 147 -13.05 5.99 -4.79
N ASP A 148 -14.14 6.60 -5.23
CA ASP A 148 -14.59 7.88 -4.73
C ASP A 148 -15.57 7.71 -3.55
N VAL A 149 -15.38 8.56 -2.55
CA VAL A 149 -16.28 8.74 -1.41
C VAL A 149 -16.63 10.21 -1.29
N PHE A 150 -17.90 10.52 -1.11
CA PHE A 150 -18.39 11.86 -0.85
C PHE A 150 -18.74 11.98 0.63
N ILE A 151 -18.22 13.00 1.29
CA ILE A 151 -18.45 13.24 2.72
C ILE A 151 -19.17 14.58 2.87
N GLN A 152 -20.36 14.56 3.47
CA GLN A 152 -21.16 15.75 3.72
C GLN A 152 -20.99 16.22 5.16
N THR A 153 -20.82 17.54 5.33
CA THR A 153 -20.82 18.20 6.64
C THR A 153 -21.50 19.59 6.55
N THR A 154 -22.07 20.04 7.66
CA THR A 154 -22.74 21.36 7.73
C THR A 154 -21.84 22.47 8.29
N ALA A 155 -20.69 22.10 8.85
CA ALA A 155 -19.75 23.04 9.46
C ALA A 155 -18.30 22.66 9.10
N LEU A 156 -17.38 23.59 9.32
CA LEU A 156 -15.94 23.30 9.26
C LEU A 156 -15.62 22.18 10.26
N THR A 157 -15.19 21.02 9.77
CA THR A 157 -15.08 19.81 10.57
C THR A 157 -13.73 19.16 10.34
N GLN A 158 -12.95 18.98 11.42
CA GLN A 158 -11.77 18.11 11.38
C GLN A 158 -12.22 16.67 11.46
N VAL A 159 -11.75 15.83 10.56
CA VAL A 159 -12.00 14.38 10.58
C VAL A 159 -10.73 13.60 10.87
N TYR A 160 -10.91 12.45 11.49
CA TYR A 160 -9.87 11.59 12.02
C TYR A 160 -10.11 10.15 11.62
N LEU A 161 -9.03 9.39 11.45
CA LEU A 161 -9.08 7.93 11.47
C LEU A 161 -9.16 7.47 12.92
N THR A 162 -10.09 6.56 13.22
CA THR A 162 -10.31 6.03 14.57
C THR A 162 -9.58 4.72 14.80
N SER A 163 -9.58 4.24 16.05
CA SER A 163 -8.99 2.96 16.47
C SER A 163 -9.56 1.72 15.76
N ASN A 164 -10.71 1.85 15.08
CA ASN A 164 -11.29 0.78 14.28
C ASN A 164 -10.72 0.72 12.87
N SER A 165 -9.92 1.73 12.47
CA SER A 165 -9.22 1.72 11.19
C SER A 165 -8.01 0.80 11.28
N ARG A 166 -7.98 -0.23 10.40
CA ARG A 166 -6.91 -1.23 10.37
C ARG A 166 -6.85 -1.97 9.05
N VAL A 167 -5.70 -2.56 8.78
CA VAL A 167 -5.53 -3.58 7.75
C VAL A 167 -5.08 -4.86 8.45
N THR A 168 -5.75 -5.96 8.19
CA THR A 168 -5.47 -7.24 8.82
C THR A 168 -5.32 -8.34 7.79
N ALA A 169 -4.46 -9.31 8.07
CA ALA A 169 -4.42 -10.54 7.31
C ALA A 169 -5.68 -11.35 7.54
N SER A 170 -6.22 -11.96 6.48
CA SER A 170 -7.33 -12.90 6.57
C SER A 170 -6.76 -14.32 6.64
N GLY A 171 -6.79 -14.92 7.81
CA GLY A 171 -6.18 -16.22 8.07
C GLY A 171 -4.80 -16.09 8.74
N ALA A 172 -3.86 -16.95 8.37
CA ALA A 172 -2.51 -16.85 8.89
C ALA A 172 -1.81 -15.62 8.28
N SER A 173 -1.21 -14.79 9.12
CA SER A 173 -0.41 -13.65 8.68
C SER A 173 0.76 -14.13 7.80
N SER A 174 0.93 -13.49 6.66
CA SER A 174 2.09 -13.67 5.79
C SER A 174 3.05 -12.48 5.85
N GLY A 175 2.70 -11.43 6.61
CA GLY A 175 3.44 -10.17 6.69
C GLY A 175 3.02 -9.14 5.63
N ILE A 176 2.22 -9.52 4.65
CA ILE A 176 1.83 -8.61 3.56
C ILE A 176 0.97 -7.43 4.03
N GLU A 177 0.26 -7.59 5.13
CA GLU A 177 -0.51 -6.53 5.78
C GLU A 177 0.38 -5.36 6.24
N ASN A 178 1.68 -5.61 6.46
CA ASN A 178 2.64 -4.59 6.87
C ASN A 178 3.07 -3.71 5.68
N ALA A 179 3.09 -4.27 4.47
CA ALA A 179 3.35 -3.52 3.24
C ALA A 179 2.12 -2.78 2.69
N ALA A 180 0.96 -2.89 3.35
CA ALA A 180 -0.24 -2.19 2.90
C ALA A 180 -0.14 -0.67 3.14
N ARG A 181 -0.68 0.10 2.19
CA ARG A 181 -0.79 1.56 2.29
C ARG A 181 -2.20 1.99 1.91
N ILE A 182 -2.64 3.07 2.53
CA ILE A 182 -3.92 3.71 2.23
C ILE A 182 -3.68 5.19 2.03
N ALA A 183 -4.22 5.76 0.95
CA ALA A 183 -4.16 7.20 0.75
C ALA A 183 -5.55 7.80 0.58
N PHE A 184 -5.66 9.03 1.04
CA PHE A 184 -6.86 9.86 0.90
C PHE A 184 -6.48 11.12 0.12
N VAL A 185 -7.11 11.27 -1.04
CA VAL A 185 -6.89 12.42 -1.93
C VAL A 185 -8.12 13.32 -1.85
N ASN A 186 -7.94 14.55 -1.42
CA ASN A 186 -9.01 15.55 -1.44
C ASN A 186 -9.21 16.03 -2.89
N GLU A 187 -10.32 15.64 -3.49
CA GLU A 187 -10.69 15.98 -4.87
C GLU A 187 -11.38 17.35 -4.98
N GLY A 188 -11.74 17.96 -3.86
CA GLY A 188 -12.39 19.27 -3.79
C GLY A 188 -13.70 19.24 -3.02
N ASN A 189 -14.27 20.43 -2.84
CA ASN A 189 -15.51 20.66 -2.09
C ASN A 189 -16.52 21.44 -2.93
N ALA A 190 -17.80 21.14 -2.75
CA ALA A 190 -18.90 21.87 -3.32
C ALA A 190 -19.96 22.20 -2.26
N ALA A 191 -20.69 23.31 -2.44
CA ALA A 191 -21.76 23.68 -1.53
C ALA A 191 -22.89 22.63 -1.52
N THR A 192 -23.55 22.48 -0.37
CA THR A 192 -24.77 21.69 -0.26
C THR A 192 -25.84 22.21 -1.26
N GLY A 193 -26.45 21.31 -2.02
CA GLY A 193 -27.40 21.67 -3.08
C GLY A 193 -26.81 21.84 -4.47
N THR A 194 -25.46 21.75 -4.60
CA THR A 194 -24.82 21.59 -5.92
C THR A 194 -25.29 20.30 -6.58
N ALA A 195 -25.51 20.33 -7.90
CA ALA A 195 -25.94 19.14 -8.64
C ALA A 195 -24.95 17.99 -8.46
N PRO A 196 -25.41 16.75 -8.21
CA PRO A 196 -24.54 15.59 -8.00
C PRO A 196 -23.51 15.40 -9.12
N THR A 197 -23.90 15.61 -10.38
CA THR A 197 -23.01 15.51 -11.54
C THR A 197 -21.82 16.49 -11.49
N THR A 198 -22.03 17.69 -10.93
CA THR A 198 -20.94 18.67 -10.73
C THR A 198 -20.01 18.23 -9.61
N ILE A 199 -20.58 17.70 -8.51
CA ILE A 199 -19.80 17.19 -7.36
C ILE A 199 -18.96 15.97 -7.80
N GLN A 200 -19.54 15.09 -8.58
CA GLN A 200 -18.89 13.90 -9.14
C GLN A 200 -17.66 14.25 -10.01
N GLN A 201 -17.66 15.40 -10.65
CA GLN A 201 -16.57 15.89 -11.53
C GLN A 201 -15.43 16.62 -10.79
N LEU A 202 -15.54 16.82 -9.47
CA LEU A 202 -14.44 17.39 -8.70
C LEU A 202 -13.20 16.51 -8.85
N LYS A 203 -12.04 17.15 -8.98
CA LYS A 203 -10.75 16.48 -9.11
C LYS A 203 -9.64 17.25 -8.41
N SER A 204 -8.67 16.52 -7.87
CA SER A 204 -7.52 17.09 -7.19
C SER A 204 -6.65 17.93 -8.14
N THR A 205 -6.11 19.00 -7.60
CA THR A 205 -5.08 19.83 -8.23
C THR A 205 -3.68 19.54 -7.67
N GLY A 206 -3.56 18.52 -6.83
CA GLY A 206 -2.33 18.20 -6.10
C GLY A 206 -2.15 18.98 -4.80
N THR A 207 -3.08 19.84 -4.46
CA THR A 207 -3.04 20.65 -3.23
C THR A 207 -4.40 20.60 -2.52
N PRO A 208 -4.45 20.17 -1.24
CA PRO A 208 -3.34 19.63 -0.45
C PRO A 208 -2.80 18.30 -0.99
N ALA A 209 -1.58 17.94 -0.59
CA ALA A 209 -0.99 16.65 -0.92
C ALA A 209 -1.85 15.49 -0.37
N PRO A 210 -1.80 14.31 -0.98
CA PRO A 210 -2.46 13.10 -0.46
C PRO A 210 -2.06 12.81 0.98
N PHE A 211 -3.02 12.39 1.79
CA PHE A 211 -2.73 11.84 3.11
C PHE A 211 -2.42 10.36 2.93
N ILE A 212 -1.17 9.95 3.12
CA ILE A 212 -0.74 8.56 3.04
C ILE A 212 -0.64 7.99 4.45
N TRP A 213 -1.35 6.90 4.70
CA TRP A 213 -1.30 6.16 5.95
C TRP A 213 -0.57 4.84 5.76
N GLU A 214 0.50 4.67 6.53
CA GLU A 214 1.24 3.43 6.71
C GLU A 214 0.69 2.68 7.91
N VAL A 215 0.29 1.43 7.71
CA VAL A 215 -0.24 0.56 8.76
C VAL A 215 0.83 -0.42 9.23
N ASN A 216 0.70 -0.91 10.47
CA ASN A 216 1.56 -1.98 11.01
C ASN A 216 3.08 -1.70 10.91
N ASN A 217 3.49 -0.45 11.10
CA ASN A 217 4.87 -0.02 10.91
C ASN A 217 5.85 -0.49 12.00
N ASP A 218 5.38 -1.20 13.00
CA ASP A 218 6.14 -1.70 14.15
C ASP A 218 6.25 -3.23 14.17
N VAL A 219 5.85 -3.91 13.09
CA VAL A 219 5.93 -5.37 12.99
C VAL A 219 6.42 -5.76 11.61
N HIS A 220 7.48 -6.54 11.58
CA HIS A 220 8.08 -7.05 10.35
C HIS A 220 8.35 -8.54 10.45
N THR A 221 8.32 -9.24 9.33
CA THR A 221 8.76 -10.63 9.29
C THR A 221 10.29 -10.72 9.39
N ALA A 222 10.83 -11.85 9.79
CA ALA A 222 12.28 -12.06 9.77
C ALA A 222 12.88 -11.92 8.36
N ALA A 223 12.10 -12.23 7.32
CA ALA A 223 12.50 -12.06 5.93
C ALA A 223 12.54 -10.57 5.54
N ALA A 224 11.56 -9.77 5.99
CA ALA A 224 11.55 -8.33 5.80
C ALA A 224 12.75 -7.64 6.47
N VAL A 225 13.08 -8.03 7.70
CA VAL A 225 14.29 -7.55 8.41
C VAL A 225 15.56 -7.92 7.65
N GLN A 226 15.63 -9.14 7.10
CA GLN A 226 16.75 -9.55 6.25
C GLN A 226 16.83 -8.71 4.97
N ASN A 227 15.69 -8.38 4.33
CA ASN A 227 15.62 -7.50 3.17
C ASN A 227 16.15 -6.10 3.49
N ALA A 228 15.71 -5.50 4.59
CA ALA A 228 16.18 -4.18 5.03
C ALA A 228 17.70 -4.15 5.14
N ASN A 229 18.30 -5.18 5.73
CA ASN A 229 19.74 -5.25 5.96
C ASN A 229 20.55 -5.63 4.71
N SER A 230 20.05 -6.56 3.88
CA SER A 230 20.84 -7.15 2.78
C SER A 230 20.51 -6.62 1.39
N VAL A 231 19.28 -6.22 1.14
CA VAL A 231 18.83 -5.69 -0.15
C VAL A 231 18.85 -4.18 -0.14
N TYR A 232 18.21 -3.57 0.88
CA TYR A 232 18.10 -2.11 0.98
C TYR A 232 19.27 -1.45 1.74
N HIS A 233 20.23 -2.23 2.22
CA HIS A 233 21.48 -1.76 2.85
C HIS A 233 21.27 -0.69 3.92
N GLN A 234 20.21 -0.83 4.71
CA GLN A 234 19.94 0.09 5.80
C GLN A 234 21.10 0.07 6.82
N THR A 235 21.56 1.24 7.20
CA THR A 235 22.84 1.41 7.93
C THR A 235 22.82 0.95 9.38
N THR A 236 21.63 0.81 9.96
CA THR A 236 21.42 0.26 11.30
C THR A 236 20.92 -1.18 11.20
N GLN A 237 21.37 -2.04 12.10
CA GLN A 237 20.79 -3.38 12.18
C GLN A 237 19.33 -3.24 12.55
N GLN A 238 18.46 -3.63 11.64
CA GLN A 238 17.02 -3.52 11.83
C GLN A 238 16.48 -4.70 12.64
N THR A 239 15.43 -4.47 13.39
CA THR A 239 14.68 -5.48 14.11
C THR A 239 13.23 -5.51 13.62
N ASP A 240 12.44 -6.48 14.08
CA ASP A 240 11.04 -6.63 13.73
C ASP A 240 10.12 -5.51 14.24
N ALA A 241 10.64 -4.63 15.11
CA ALA A 241 9.91 -3.50 15.68
C ALA A 241 10.42 -2.12 15.21
N ASP A 242 11.43 -2.09 14.34
CA ASP A 242 11.99 -0.81 13.87
C ASP A 242 11.17 -0.27 12.70
N PRO A 243 10.81 1.03 12.68
CA PRO A 243 10.24 1.66 11.50
C PRO A 243 11.24 1.59 10.33
N LEU A 244 10.78 1.13 9.18
CA LEU A 244 11.63 0.94 8.01
C LEU A 244 11.27 1.95 6.93
N GLU A 245 12.29 2.66 6.45
CA GLU A 245 12.13 3.68 5.41
C GLU A 245 12.00 3.04 4.03
N TYR A 246 11.20 3.65 3.13
CA TYR A 246 11.16 3.24 1.74
C TYR A 246 11.24 4.44 0.79
N TYR A 247 11.73 4.16 -0.42
CA TYR A 247 11.80 5.12 -1.51
C TYR A 247 10.81 4.70 -2.59
N GLY A 248 9.69 5.41 -2.68
CA GLY A 248 8.66 5.15 -3.66
C GLY A 248 9.13 5.46 -5.08
N VAL A 249 8.56 4.76 -6.05
CA VAL A 249 8.80 5.01 -7.48
C VAL A 249 7.97 6.22 -7.92
N LYS A 250 8.61 7.16 -8.64
CA LYS A 250 7.97 8.38 -9.15
C LYS A 250 8.03 8.57 -10.67
N ALA A 251 8.71 7.69 -11.37
CA ALA A 251 8.82 7.74 -12.83
C ALA A 251 8.96 6.33 -13.41
N ASP A 252 8.65 6.20 -14.71
CA ASP A 252 8.90 4.95 -15.43
C ASP A 252 10.38 4.60 -15.43
N ILE A 253 10.68 3.33 -15.18
CA ILE A 253 12.02 2.75 -15.23
C ILE A 253 12.05 1.76 -16.39
N GLY A 254 12.67 2.15 -17.50
CA GLY A 254 12.75 1.31 -18.69
C GLY A 254 13.68 0.12 -18.53
N ALA A 255 13.38 -0.96 -19.25
CA ALA A 255 14.26 -2.11 -19.34
C ALA A 255 15.66 -1.69 -19.89
N GLY A 256 16.72 -2.20 -19.27
CA GLY A 256 18.11 -1.90 -19.69
C GLY A 256 18.74 -0.70 -19.00
N LEU A 257 18.04 -0.04 -18.09
CA LEU A 257 18.63 1.03 -17.26
C LEU A 257 19.45 0.50 -16.09
N ASP A 258 19.38 -0.80 -15.79
CA ASP A 258 20.10 -1.45 -14.69
C ASP A 258 19.94 -0.69 -13.34
N ILE A 259 18.73 -0.23 -13.02
CA ILE A 259 18.44 0.50 -11.78
C ILE A 259 18.28 -0.48 -10.62
N PRO A 260 19.16 -0.45 -9.61
CA PRO A 260 19.05 -1.33 -8.44
C PRO A 260 17.75 -1.10 -7.65
N LEU A 261 17.26 -2.15 -6.97
CA LEU A 261 16.06 -2.07 -6.12
C LEU A 261 16.18 -1.04 -4.99
N ASP A 262 17.37 -0.91 -4.42
CA ASP A 262 17.70 0.00 -3.32
C ASP A 262 18.18 1.37 -3.81
N SER A 263 18.00 1.67 -5.10
CA SER A 263 18.41 2.95 -5.66
C SER A 263 17.66 4.11 -4.99
N GLN A 264 18.40 5.16 -4.70
CA GLN A 264 17.88 6.44 -4.22
C GLN A 264 18.04 7.54 -5.29
N ASP A 265 18.20 7.15 -6.56
CA ASP A 265 18.32 8.10 -7.66
C ASP A 265 17.05 8.94 -7.75
N GLY A 266 17.18 10.22 -7.43
CA GLY A 266 16.07 11.18 -7.43
C GLY A 266 15.38 11.38 -8.77
N THR A 267 15.86 10.76 -9.86
CA THR A 267 15.15 10.71 -11.15
C THR A 267 13.95 9.75 -11.08
N TYR A 268 14.13 8.61 -10.39
CA TYR A 268 13.16 7.51 -10.39
C TYR A 268 12.51 7.27 -9.05
N PHE A 269 13.16 7.68 -7.97
CA PHE A 269 12.71 7.43 -6.60
C PHE A 269 12.63 8.70 -5.77
N GLU A 270 11.77 8.66 -4.76
CA GLU A 270 11.71 9.68 -3.73
C GLU A 270 11.39 9.02 -2.39
N LYS A 271 12.07 9.49 -1.33
CA LYS A 271 11.77 9.03 0.03
C LYS A 271 10.35 9.44 0.40
N VAL A 272 9.54 8.48 0.75
CA VAL A 272 8.17 8.73 1.22
C VAL A 272 8.17 8.87 2.73
N THR A 273 7.59 9.98 3.19
CA THR A 273 7.26 10.18 4.61
C THR A 273 5.75 10.07 4.74
N PRO A 274 5.21 8.98 5.29
CA PRO A 274 3.78 8.83 5.48
C PRO A 274 3.21 9.97 6.32
N SER A 275 2.00 10.41 6.00
CA SER A 275 1.28 11.43 6.79
C SER A 275 0.91 10.92 8.18
N ALA A 276 0.74 9.61 8.30
CA ALA A 276 0.54 8.89 9.55
C ALA A 276 1.12 7.49 9.45
N SER A 277 1.65 6.98 10.56
CA SER A 277 2.08 5.59 10.74
C SER A 277 1.48 5.05 12.02
N THR A 278 1.04 3.79 12.01
CA THR A 278 0.43 3.15 13.16
C THR A 278 0.96 1.73 13.34
N GLY A 279 0.99 1.27 14.61
CA GLY A 279 1.38 -0.10 14.93
C GLY A 279 0.31 -1.13 14.60
N VAL A 280 0.64 -2.40 14.79
CA VAL A 280 -0.24 -3.56 14.54
C VAL A 280 -1.53 -3.53 15.35
N ASP A 281 -1.52 -2.94 16.54
CA ASP A 281 -2.70 -2.73 17.37
C ASP A 281 -3.67 -1.67 16.80
N GLY A 282 -3.31 -1.07 15.68
CA GLY A 282 -4.08 -0.04 15.02
C GLY A 282 -3.90 1.34 15.68
N ILE A 283 -4.89 2.21 15.48
CA ILE A 283 -4.83 3.58 16.01
C ILE A 283 -5.25 3.59 17.48
N PRO A 284 -4.40 4.01 18.43
CA PRO A 284 -4.77 4.11 19.84
C PRO A 284 -5.97 5.05 20.02
N THR A 285 -6.91 4.69 20.92
CA THR A 285 -8.11 5.49 21.22
C THR A 285 -7.79 6.91 21.70
N THR A 286 -6.60 7.12 22.26
CA THR A 286 -6.11 8.42 22.75
C THR A 286 -5.34 9.24 21.72
N ALA A 287 -5.12 8.67 20.51
CA ALA A 287 -4.25 9.27 19.49
C ALA A 287 -4.83 9.10 18.07
N TYR A 288 -6.11 9.41 17.89
CA TYR A 288 -6.74 9.39 16.57
C TYR A 288 -5.92 10.20 15.55
N GLN A 289 -5.71 9.63 14.36
CA GLN A 289 -4.93 10.27 13.32
C GLN A 289 -5.77 11.34 12.63
N SER A 290 -5.31 12.58 12.69
CA SER A 290 -5.91 13.71 11.99
C SER A 290 -5.82 13.50 10.48
N LEU A 291 -6.95 13.26 9.82
CA LEU A 291 -7.01 12.93 8.39
C LEU A 291 -7.04 14.19 7.53
N MET A 292 -8.09 14.98 7.66
CA MET A 292 -8.25 16.24 6.90
C MET A 292 -9.30 17.14 7.53
N GLN A 293 -9.28 18.42 7.13
CA GLN A 293 -10.32 19.38 7.48
C GLN A 293 -11.33 19.49 6.33
N LEU A 294 -12.58 19.22 6.63
CA LEU A 294 -13.70 19.32 5.68
C LEU A 294 -14.31 20.73 5.79
N GLN A 295 -14.51 21.38 4.65
CA GLN A 295 -15.28 22.60 4.55
C GLN A 295 -16.80 22.25 4.59
N PRO A 296 -17.69 23.18 5.02
CA PRO A 296 -19.13 22.98 4.91
C PRO A 296 -19.53 22.66 3.48
N GLY A 297 -20.36 21.65 3.30
CA GLY A 297 -20.77 21.18 1.98
C GLY A 297 -20.48 19.69 1.77
N ILE A 298 -20.14 19.35 0.56
CA ILE A 298 -19.83 17.97 0.14
C ILE A 298 -18.40 17.95 -0.38
N THR A 299 -17.55 17.21 0.29
CA THR A 299 -16.15 16.98 -0.13
C THR A 299 -16.06 15.64 -0.84
N LYS A 300 -15.52 15.63 -2.05
CA LYS A 300 -15.14 14.41 -2.74
C LYS A 300 -13.75 14.00 -2.29
N VAL A 301 -13.62 12.76 -1.83
CA VAL A 301 -12.35 12.14 -1.40
C VAL A 301 -12.16 10.87 -2.20
N ARG A 302 -11.02 10.74 -2.86
CA ARG A 302 -10.63 9.49 -3.51
C ARG A 302 -9.75 8.69 -2.57
N ILE A 303 -10.11 7.42 -2.36
CA ILE A 303 -9.39 6.49 -1.49
C ILE A 303 -8.60 5.53 -2.36
N TYR A 304 -7.32 5.37 -2.04
CA TYR A 304 -6.41 4.40 -2.62
C TYR A 304 -6.01 3.38 -1.57
N MET A 305 -5.93 2.11 -1.97
CA MET A 305 -5.42 1.03 -1.13
C MET A 305 -4.50 0.16 -1.99
N TRP A 306 -3.27 -0.04 -1.56
CA TRP A 306 -2.29 -0.82 -2.31
C TRP A 306 -1.32 -1.57 -1.41
N VAL A 307 -0.58 -2.49 -2.00
CA VAL A 307 0.62 -3.09 -1.42
C VAL A 307 1.82 -2.35 -1.99
N GLU A 308 2.61 -1.73 -1.12
CA GLU A 308 3.79 -0.95 -1.52
C GLU A 308 4.92 -1.90 -1.92
N GLY A 309 5.30 -1.86 -3.19
CA GLY A 309 6.30 -2.76 -3.75
C GLY A 309 7.70 -2.50 -3.22
N GLN A 310 8.00 -1.29 -2.79
CA GLN A 310 9.29 -0.90 -2.22
C GLN A 310 9.36 -1.10 -0.70
N ASP A 311 8.27 -1.56 -0.09
CA ASP A 311 8.28 -1.96 1.31
C ASP A 311 9.03 -3.27 1.50
N VAL A 312 9.81 -3.36 2.57
CA VAL A 312 10.61 -4.54 2.90
C VAL A 312 9.76 -5.79 3.17
N ASP A 313 8.52 -5.61 3.64
CA ASP A 313 7.55 -6.68 3.86
C ASP A 313 6.88 -7.17 2.56
N CYS A 314 7.03 -6.44 1.45
CA CYS A 314 6.56 -6.86 0.14
C CYS A 314 7.49 -7.93 -0.47
N GLU A 315 7.68 -9.03 0.21
CA GLU A 315 8.64 -10.08 -0.12
C GLU A 315 7.95 -11.37 -0.60
N ASN A 316 8.69 -12.27 -1.21
CA ASN A 316 8.13 -13.49 -1.84
C ASN A 316 7.32 -14.38 -0.89
N ASN A 317 7.69 -14.45 0.39
CA ASN A 317 6.97 -15.27 1.37
C ASN A 317 5.60 -14.66 1.74
N ALA A 318 5.43 -13.36 1.53
CA ALA A 318 4.18 -12.64 1.74
C ALA A 318 3.21 -12.78 0.55
N SER A 319 3.68 -13.27 -0.59
CA SER A 319 2.87 -13.49 -1.78
C SER A 319 1.75 -14.49 -1.55
N GLY A 320 0.58 -14.23 -2.12
CA GLY A 320 -0.62 -15.04 -1.93
C GLY A 320 -1.36 -14.78 -0.62
N GLY A 321 -0.93 -13.79 0.18
CA GLY A 321 -1.63 -13.34 1.38
C GLY A 321 -3.02 -12.77 1.07
N SER A 322 -3.85 -12.68 2.09
CA SER A 322 -5.21 -12.13 2.00
C SER A 322 -5.39 -11.00 2.99
N LEU A 323 -5.98 -9.88 2.55
CA LEU A 323 -6.15 -8.67 3.32
C LEU A 323 -7.63 -8.30 3.52
N THR A 324 -7.92 -7.71 4.66
CA THR A 324 -9.17 -7.00 4.94
C THR A 324 -8.85 -5.56 5.31
N PHE A 325 -9.48 -4.61 4.61
CA PHE A 325 -9.38 -3.19 4.87
C PHE A 325 -10.62 -2.69 5.61
N SER A 326 -10.42 -2.13 6.80
CA SER A 326 -11.47 -1.53 7.60
C SER A 326 -11.09 -0.09 7.92
N LEU A 327 -11.91 0.86 7.49
CA LEU A 327 -11.71 2.27 7.74
C LEU A 327 -12.88 2.83 8.56
N GLN A 328 -12.58 3.60 9.57
CA GLN A 328 -13.57 4.38 10.30
C GLN A 328 -13.11 5.82 10.41
N ILE A 329 -13.95 6.72 9.90
CA ILE A 329 -13.73 8.17 9.95
C ILE A 329 -14.67 8.77 11.00
N SER A 330 -14.17 9.66 11.84
CA SER A 330 -14.94 10.35 12.87
C SER A 330 -14.60 11.83 12.92
N SER A 331 -15.56 12.65 13.29
CA SER A 331 -15.33 14.05 13.66
C SER A 331 -14.99 14.23 15.15
N ASN A 332 -14.96 13.15 15.92
CA ASN A 332 -14.63 13.14 17.34
C ASN A 332 -13.31 12.42 17.61
N THR A 333 -12.56 12.92 18.58
CA THR A 333 -11.29 12.34 19.05
C THR A 333 -11.46 11.44 20.27
N SER A 334 -12.68 11.33 20.84
CA SER A 334 -12.94 10.51 22.03
C SER A 334 -13.59 9.17 21.66
N ALA A 335 -13.19 8.12 22.36
CA ALA A 335 -13.73 6.77 22.22
C ALA A 335 -15.22 6.64 22.64
N ASP A 336 -15.78 7.65 23.30
CA ASP A 336 -17.12 7.64 23.90
C ASP A 336 -18.25 7.91 22.91
N GLY A 337 -18.02 7.77 21.62
CA GLY A 337 -18.98 8.00 20.54
C GLY A 337 -19.40 6.73 19.78
N ALA A 338 -19.23 5.54 20.36
CA ALA A 338 -19.70 4.28 19.78
C ALA A 338 -21.01 3.82 20.42
#